data_6100bed1d149287f5686aac15b2fce1d
#
_entry.id   6100bed1d149287f5686aac15b2fce1d
#
_cell.length_a   1.000
_cell.length_b   1.000
_cell.length_c   1.000
_cell.angle_alpha   90.00
_cell.angle_beta   90.00
_cell.angle_gamma   90.00
#
_symmetry.space_group_name_H-M   'P 1'
#
loop_
_entity.id
_entity.type
_entity.pdbx_description
1 polymer ?
#
loop_
_entity_poly.entity_id
_entity_poly.type
_entity_poly.pdbx_seq_one_letter_code
_entity_poly.pdbx_strand_id
1 'polypeptide(L)'
;MGGDFNVVGFPSERLGSNSFTTAMREFSNFISEQGLIDLPLQGGSFTWSNSREVASKARLDRFLFSANWEDKFPTVSPRRMSRLCSDHFPIVLEGGSFQRGSMLFRFEKMWLKNEGFVDKVRSWWDSYQVHGAPSFILANKLKLLKNYFKRWNVEVFGHVEVRIKKL
;
A
#
# COMPACT_ATOMS: atom_id res chain seq x y z
N MET A 1 13.17 -3.26 7.23
CA MET A 1 13.45 -4.62 7.74
C MET A 1 12.86 -5.65 6.78
N GLY A 2 13.39 -6.88 6.72
CA GLY A 2 12.86 -7.92 5.85
C GLY A 2 13.04 -9.30 6.47
N GLY A 3 12.10 -10.21 6.20
CA GLY A 3 12.14 -11.59 6.67
C GLY A 3 10.77 -12.23 6.75
N ASP A 4 10.73 -13.41 7.36
CA ASP A 4 9.51 -14.12 7.71
C ASP A 4 8.97 -13.58 9.04
N PHE A 5 7.78 -13.00 8.99
CA PHE A 5 7.08 -12.47 10.17
C PHE A 5 6.13 -13.50 10.80
N ASN A 6 5.92 -14.64 10.14
CA ASN A 6 5.03 -15.72 10.57
C ASN A 6 3.57 -15.27 10.83
N VAL A 7 3.19 -14.14 10.29
CA VAL A 7 1.87 -13.53 10.43
C VAL A 7 1.47 -12.83 9.14
N VAL A 8 0.18 -12.83 8.83
CA VAL A 8 -0.42 -12.08 7.72
C VAL A 8 -1.07 -10.80 8.25
N GLY A 9 -1.06 -9.74 7.46
CA GLY A 9 -1.69 -8.46 7.83
C GLY A 9 -3.20 -8.45 7.57
N PHE A 10 -3.65 -9.20 6.56
CA PHE A 10 -5.05 -9.20 6.11
C PHE A 10 -5.53 -10.61 5.77
N PRO A 11 -6.85 -10.89 5.86
CA PRO A 11 -7.43 -12.18 5.48
C PRO A 11 -7.12 -12.59 4.03
N SER A 12 -7.08 -11.63 3.10
CA SER A 12 -6.75 -11.85 1.68
C SER A 12 -5.33 -12.39 1.44
N GLU A 13 -4.44 -12.26 2.42
CA GLU A 13 -3.07 -12.75 2.36
C GLU A 13 -2.91 -14.22 2.82
N ARG A 14 -4.03 -14.87 3.15
CA ARG A 14 -4.10 -16.29 3.50
C ARG A 14 -5.20 -16.97 2.71
N LEU A 15 -4.88 -18.05 2.02
CA LEU A 15 -5.85 -18.81 1.25
C LEU A 15 -6.95 -19.39 2.17
N GLY A 16 -8.21 -19.10 1.83
CA GLY A 16 -9.37 -19.61 2.58
C GLY A 16 -9.67 -18.86 3.89
N SER A 17 -9.02 -17.74 4.17
CA SER A 17 -9.31 -16.92 5.35
C SER A 17 -10.27 -15.78 4.99
N ASN A 18 -11.38 -15.67 5.75
CA ASN A 18 -12.42 -14.67 5.52
C ASN A 18 -12.60 -13.73 6.72
N SER A 19 -11.84 -13.92 7.80
CA SER A 19 -11.99 -13.14 9.04
C SER A 19 -10.65 -12.61 9.55
N PHE A 20 -10.70 -11.44 10.17
CA PHE A 20 -9.56 -10.87 10.87
C PHE A 20 -9.30 -11.61 12.19
N THR A 21 -8.07 -12.05 12.39
CA THR A 21 -7.60 -12.58 13.67
C THR A 21 -6.98 -11.49 14.54
N THR A 22 -6.82 -11.76 15.84
CA THR A 22 -6.12 -10.85 16.76
C THR A 22 -4.68 -10.60 16.31
N ALA A 23 -3.95 -11.65 15.91
CA ALA A 23 -2.59 -11.53 15.39
C ALA A 23 -2.49 -10.64 14.13
N MET A 24 -3.44 -10.75 13.20
CA MET A 24 -3.49 -9.86 12.03
C MET A 24 -3.67 -8.40 12.43
N ARG A 25 -4.53 -8.14 13.42
CA ARG A 25 -4.79 -6.79 13.93
C ARG A 25 -3.56 -6.20 14.60
N GLU A 26 -2.92 -6.97 15.47
CA GLU A 26 -1.71 -6.57 16.18
C GLU A 26 -0.57 -6.27 15.19
N PHE A 27 -0.40 -7.11 14.17
CA PHE A 27 0.62 -6.89 13.15
C PHE A 27 0.33 -5.65 12.28
N SER A 28 -0.92 -5.43 11.90
CA SER A 28 -1.32 -4.23 11.17
C SER A 28 -1.13 -2.95 12.00
N ASN A 29 -1.45 -3.01 13.31
CA ASN A 29 -1.21 -1.91 14.24
C ASN A 29 0.29 -1.63 14.37
N PHE A 30 1.13 -2.66 14.54
CA PHE A 30 2.57 -2.52 14.59
C PHE A 30 3.12 -1.79 13.35
N ILE A 31 2.72 -2.21 12.14
CA ILE A 31 3.14 -1.54 10.90
C ILE A 31 2.71 -0.07 10.90
N SER A 32 1.48 0.22 11.32
CA SER A 32 0.93 1.58 11.36
C SER A 32 1.61 2.46 12.40
N GLU A 33 1.80 1.96 13.62
CA GLU A 33 2.41 2.68 14.74
C GLU A 33 3.88 3.02 14.48
N GLN A 34 4.60 2.10 13.83
CA GLN A 34 6.00 2.31 13.45
C GLN A 34 6.15 3.12 12.15
N GLY A 35 5.05 3.54 11.52
CA GLY A 35 5.08 4.27 10.25
C GLY A 35 5.77 3.49 9.13
N LEU A 36 5.65 2.16 9.15
CA LEU A 36 6.25 1.28 8.15
C LEU A 36 5.36 1.15 6.92
N ILE A 37 5.98 0.84 5.81
CA ILE A 37 5.33 0.67 4.51
C ILE A 37 5.58 -0.75 4.04
N ASP A 38 4.51 -1.47 3.73
CA ASP A 38 4.53 -2.80 3.11
C ASP A 38 4.22 -2.65 1.61
N LEU A 39 5.24 -2.82 0.78
CA LEU A 39 5.08 -2.71 -0.67
C LEU A 39 4.39 -3.97 -1.22
N PRO A 40 3.58 -3.81 -2.28
CA PRO A 40 2.96 -4.95 -2.96
C PRO A 40 4.00 -5.93 -3.49
N LEU A 41 3.80 -7.21 -3.21
CA LEU A 41 4.65 -8.29 -3.70
C LEU A 41 4.38 -8.54 -5.19
N GLN A 42 5.44 -8.56 -6.00
CA GLN A 42 5.37 -8.92 -7.41
C GLN A 42 5.62 -10.43 -7.60
N GLY A 43 5.09 -11.00 -8.69
CA GLY A 43 5.32 -12.40 -9.06
C GLY A 43 4.49 -13.43 -8.29
N GLY A 44 3.54 -12.99 -7.45
CA GLY A 44 2.58 -13.86 -6.77
C GLY A 44 2.09 -13.27 -5.46
N SER A 45 0.96 -13.79 -4.95
CA SER A 45 0.29 -13.26 -3.76
C SER A 45 0.77 -13.87 -2.44
N PHE A 46 1.40 -15.04 -2.49
CA PHE A 46 1.78 -15.80 -1.29
C PHE A 46 3.27 -16.11 -1.31
N THR A 47 3.90 -16.08 -0.13
CA THR A 47 5.32 -16.39 0.04
C THR A 47 5.55 -17.75 0.69
N TRP A 48 4.52 -18.38 1.22
CA TRP A 48 4.54 -19.71 1.82
C TRP A 48 3.43 -20.62 1.29
N SER A 49 3.70 -21.92 1.23
CA SER A 49 2.70 -22.94 0.91
C SER A 49 3.13 -24.30 1.42
N ASN A 50 2.23 -25.00 2.11
CA ASN A 50 2.48 -26.35 2.66
C ASN A 50 2.57 -27.47 1.62
N SER A 51 2.37 -27.21 0.33
CA SER A 51 2.45 -28.17 -0.78
C SER A 51 1.58 -29.43 -0.67
N ARG A 52 0.52 -29.40 0.15
CA ARG A 52 -0.43 -30.51 0.28
C ARG A 52 -1.48 -30.46 -0.83
N GLU A 53 -2.25 -31.54 -1.04
CA GLU A 53 -3.37 -31.59 -2.01
C GLU A 53 -4.38 -30.44 -1.73
N VAL A 54 -4.72 -30.23 -0.46
CA VAL A 54 -5.43 -29.03 -0.01
C VAL A 54 -4.39 -28.02 0.46
N ALA A 55 -3.94 -27.18 -0.48
CA ALA A 55 -2.86 -26.25 -0.22
C ALA A 55 -3.30 -25.13 0.72
N SER A 56 -2.63 -24.97 1.86
CA SER A 56 -2.62 -23.73 2.62
C SER A 56 -1.52 -22.82 2.07
N LYS A 57 -1.85 -21.55 1.84
CA LYS A 57 -0.91 -20.54 1.32
C LYS A 57 -1.06 -19.26 2.14
N ALA A 58 0.07 -18.57 2.38
CA ALA A 58 0.07 -17.31 3.12
C ALA A 58 1.21 -16.38 2.64
N ARG A 59 1.04 -15.09 2.84
CA ARG A 59 2.09 -14.09 2.67
C ARG A 59 2.73 -13.81 4.03
N LEU A 60 3.79 -14.53 4.37
CA LEU A 60 4.50 -14.45 5.64
C LEU A 60 5.77 -13.60 5.55
N ASP A 61 6.44 -13.69 4.39
CA ASP A 61 7.69 -12.98 4.15
C ASP A 61 7.44 -11.60 3.55
N ARG A 62 8.10 -10.58 4.08
CA ARG A 62 7.92 -9.18 3.69
C ARG A 62 9.20 -8.37 3.78
N PHE A 63 9.20 -7.26 3.04
CA PHE A 63 10.08 -6.13 3.28
C PHE A 63 9.25 -4.95 3.77
N LEU A 64 9.52 -4.47 4.97
CA LEU A 64 8.89 -3.29 5.57
C LEU A 64 9.88 -2.13 5.56
N PHE A 65 9.48 -0.97 5.09
CA PHE A 65 10.32 0.20 4.88
C PHE A 65 9.82 1.39 5.70
N SER A 66 10.74 2.27 6.09
CA SER A 66 10.37 3.60 6.56
C SER A 66 10.06 4.51 5.36
N ALA A 67 9.25 5.54 5.58
CA ALA A 67 8.94 6.53 4.56
C ALA A 67 10.21 7.16 3.95
N ASN A 68 11.18 7.52 4.80
CA ASN A 68 12.45 8.10 4.34
C ASN A 68 13.27 7.17 3.44
N TRP A 69 13.13 5.85 3.63
CA TRP A 69 13.83 4.88 2.80
C TRP A 69 13.16 4.75 1.44
N GLU A 70 11.85 4.75 1.40
CA GLU A 70 11.07 4.72 0.16
C GLU A 70 11.31 5.98 -0.69
N ASP A 71 11.42 7.15 -0.07
CA ASP A 71 11.76 8.40 -0.77
C ASP A 71 13.12 8.32 -1.47
N LYS A 72 14.09 7.64 -0.84
CA LYS A 72 15.44 7.46 -1.42
C LYS A 72 15.46 6.41 -2.54
N PHE A 73 14.60 5.41 -2.47
CA PHE A 73 14.56 4.28 -3.40
C PHE A 73 13.14 4.06 -3.98
N PRO A 74 12.60 5.04 -4.71
CA PRO A 74 11.19 5.02 -5.16
C PRO A 74 10.89 3.92 -6.19
N THR A 75 11.90 3.28 -6.75
CA THR A 75 11.76 2.24 -7.78
C THR A 75 11.91 0.82 -7.21
N VAL A 76 12.11 0.71 -5.91
CA VAL A 76 12.28 -0.61 -5.29
C VAL A 76 10.96 -1.34 -5.21
N SER A 77 10.99 -2.63 -5.54
CA SER A 77 9.85 -3.51 -5.41
C SER A 77 10.26 -4.90 -4.91
N PRO A 78 9.49 -5.50 -3.99
CA PRO A 78 9.68 -6.88 -3.59
C PRO A 78 9.13 -7.81 -4.66
N ARG A 79 9.94 -8.79 -5.08
CA ARG A 79 9.53 -9.84 -6.02
C ARG A 79 9.68 -11.22 -5.41
N ARG A 80 8.65 -12.05 -5.59
CA ARG A 80 8.71 -13.47 -5.28
C ARG A 80 9.43 -14.24 -6.38
N MET A 81 10.40 -15.04 -5.99
CA MET A 81 11.12 -15.94 -6.88
C MET A 81 10.49 -17.34 -6.87
N SER A 82 10.90 -18.17 -7.83
CA SER A 82 10.54 -19.59 -7.82
C SER A 82 11.22 -20.30 -6.65
N ARG A 83 10.49 -21.18 -5.98
CA ARG A 83 11.07 -22.05 -4.94
C ARG A 83 11.57 -23.37 -5.55
N LEU A 84 12.64 -23.91 -4.99
CA LEU A 84 13.20 -25.19 -5.43
C LEU A 84 12.89 -26.31 -4.42
N CYS A 85 13.19 -26.11 -3.13
CA CYS A 85 13.10 -27.16 -2.12
C CYS A 85 12.54 -26.71 -0.77
N SER A 86 12.11 -25.47 -0.62
CA SER A 86 11.51 -24.91 0.60
C SER A 86 9.99 -24.82 0.47
N ASP A 87 9.27 -24.79 1.57
CA ASP A 87 7.85 -24.39 1.62
C ASP A 87 7.68 -22.87 1.54
N HIS A 88 8.76 -22.08 1.72
CA HIS A 88 8.81 -20.65 1.43
C HIS A 88 9.30 -20.37 0.01
N PHE A 89 8.76 -19.32 -0.58
CA PHE A 89 9.27 -18.72 -1.81
C PHE A 89 10.25 -17.62 -1.44
N PRO A 90 11.48 -17.64 -1.97
CA PRO A 90 12.40 -16.54 -1.76
C PRO A 90 11.81 -15.22 -2.26
N ILE A 91 12.01 -14.16 -1.50
CA ILE A 91 11.67 -12.81 -1.91
C ILE A 91 12.95 -12.01 -2.12
N VAL A 92 13.00 -11.26 -3.20
CA VAL A 92 14.14 -10.40 -3.56
C VAL A 92 13.64 -8.97 -3.62
N LEU A 93 14.44 -8.06 -3.11
CA LEU A 93 14.24 -6.64 -3.26
C LEU A 93 14.96 -6.19 -4.53
N GLU A 94 14.19 -5.87 -5.55
CA GLU A 94 14.74 -5.36 -6.80
C GLU A 94 14.72 -3.83 -6.80
N GLY A 95 15.88 -3.23 -7.01
CA GLY A 95 16.03 -1.82 -7.30
C GLY A 95 16.46 -1.66 -8.76
N GLY A 96 15.64 -1.10 -9.60
CA GLY A 96 15.94 -0.92 -11.00
C GLY A 96 15.23 0.26 -11.62
N SER A 97 15.67 0.67 -12.81
CA SER A 97 14.97 1.63 -13.64
C SER A 97 13.71 1.02 -14.25
N PHE A 98 12.72 0.76 -13.40
CA PHE A 98 11.38 0.52 -13.94
C PHE A 98 10.90 1.81 -14.60
N GLN A 99 10.37 1.71 -15.81
CA GLN A 99 9.55 2.79 -16.35
C GLN A 99 8.57 3.18 -15.24
N ARG A 100 8.62 4.45 -14.85
CA ARG A 100 7.75 4.99 -13.78
C ARG A 100 6.30 4.63 -14.09
N GLY A 101 5.84 3.53 -13.56
CA GLY A 101 4.41 3.31 -13.37
C GLY A 101 3.91 4.49 -12.53
N SER A 102 2.72 4.98 -12.82
CA SER A 102 2.11 6.07 -12.07
C SER A 102 2.27 5.80 -10.57
N MET A 103 2.98 6.68 -9.86
CA MET A 103 3.14 6.60 -8.40
C MET A 103 1.78 6.32 -7.75
N LEU A 104 1.73 5.28 -6.91
CA LEU A 104 0.52 4.98 -6.16
C LEU A 104 0.12 6.21 -5.35
N PHE A 105 -1.14 6.58 -5.46
CA PHE A 105 -1.66 7.68 -4.66
C PHE A 105 -1.64 7.29 -3.18
N ARG A 106 -1.07 8.18 -2.35
CA ARG A 106 -1.11 8.09 -0.89
C ARG A 106 -1.84 9.28 -0.32
N PHE A 107 -2.58 9.00 0.75
CA PHE A 107 -3.20 10.05 1.55
C PHE A 107 -2.17 10.54 2.58
N GLU A 108 -1.89 11.85 2.56
CA GLU A 108 -0.92 12.45 3.47
C GLU A 108 -1.61 12.91 4.76
N LYS A 109 -1.18 12.38 5.90
CA LYS A 109 -1.74 12.74 7.23
C LYS A 109 -1.63 14.25 7.53
N MET A 110 -0.63 14.92 6.96
CA MET A 110 -0.47 16.37 7.12
C MET A 110 -1.64 17.18 6.55
N TRP A 111 -2.38 16.65 5.59
CA TRP A 111 -3.54 17.33 5.02
C TRP A 111 -4.65 17.54 6.06
N LEU A 112 -4.80 16.62 7.01
CA LEU A 112 -5.76 16.75 8.12
C LEU A 112 -5.46 17.92 9.06
N LYS A 113 -4.22 18.40 9.07
CA LYS A 113 -3.80 19.56 9.87
C LYS A 113 -4.08 20.89 9.18
N ASN A 114 -4.46 20.88 7.91
CA ASN A 114 -4.80 22.09 7.18
C ASN A 114 -6.22 22.51 7.52
N GLU A 115 -6.38 23.75 7.96
CA GLU A 115 -7.68 24.33 8.29
C GLU A 115 -8.60 24.32 7.06
N GLY A 116 -9.85 23.88 7.25
CA GLY A 116 -10.85 23.79 6.18
C GLY A 116 -10.67 22.60 5.23
N PHE A 117 -9.67 21.73 5.42
CA PHE A 117 -9.46 20.56 4.54
C PHE A 117 -10.65 19.62 4.53
N VAL A 118 -11.20 19.31 5.72
CA VAL A 118 -12.34 18.37 5.84
C VAL A 118 -13.58 18.92 5.13
N ASP A 119 -13.84 20.21 5.24
CA ASP A 119 -14.99 20.86 4.58
C ASP A 119 -14.82 20.89 3.06
N LYS A 120 -13.59 21.09 2.56
CA LYS A 120 -13.28 20.96 1.14
C LYS A 120 -13.52 19.53 0.64
N VAL A 121 -13.07 18.53 1.38
CA VAL A 121 -13.30 17.12 1.02
C VAL A 121 -14.79 16.82 0.95
N ARG A 122 -15.58 17.29 1.92
CA ARG A 122 -17.04 17.14 1.93
C ARG A 122 -17.67 17.81 0.70
N SER A 123 -17.30 19.05 0.44
CA SER A 123 -17.79 19.80 -0.72
C SER A 123 -17.48 19.08 -2.04
N TRP A 124 -16.28 18.56 -2.22
CA TRP A 124 -15.93 17.77 -3.41
C TRP A 124 -16.76 16.49 -3.49
N TRP A 125 -16.88 15.77 -2.39
CA TRP A 125 -17.64 14.51 -2.34
C TRP A 125 -19.10 14.70 -2.72
N ASP A 126 -19.73 15.76 -2.24
CA ASP A 126 -21.15 16.08 -2.51
C ASP A 126 -21.37 16.58 -3.94
N SER A 127 -20.35 17.18 -4.55
CA SER A 127 -20.42 17.65 -5.93
C SER A 127 -20.42 16.53 -6.99
N TYR A 128 -20.00 15.30 -6.61
CA TYR A 128 -19.91 14.21 -7.60
C TYR A 128 -21.26 13.59 -7.91
N GLN A 129 -21.68 13.75 -9.15
CA GLN A 129 -22.84 13.05 -9.69
C GLN A 129 -22.39 11.78 -10.42
N VAL A 130 -22.53 10.64 -9.78
CA VAL A 130 -22.22 9.31 -10.32
C VAL A 130 -23.42 8.42 -10.15
N HIS A 131 -23.85 7.76 -11.24
CA HIS A 131 -25.01 6.87 -11.27
C HIS A 131 -24.56 5.42 -11.46
N GLY A 132 -25.30 4.46 -10.89
CA GLY A 132 -25.03 3.03 -11.02
C GLY A 132 -25.19 2.28 -9.70
N ALA A 133 -24.64 1.05 -9.64
CA ALA A 133 -24.64 0.25 -8.42
C ALA A 133 -23.82 0.94 -7.31
N PRO A 134 -24.17 0.75 -6.02
CA PRO A 134 -23.49 1.42 -4.89
C PRO A 134 -21.96 1.27 -4.87
N SER A 135 -21.45 0.07 -5.17
CA SER A 135 -20.02 -0.21 -5.26
C SER A 135 -19.33 0.55 -6.41
N PHE A 136 -20.00 0.67 -7.55
CA PHE A 136 -19.53 1.44 -8.70
C PHE A 136 -19.50 2.94 -8.39
N ILE A 137 -20.56 3.47 -7.75
CA ILE A 137 -20.64 4.86 -7.31
C ILE A 137 -19.47 5.18 -6.38
N LEU A 138 -19.25 4.35 -5.35
CA LEU A 138 -18.18 4.54 -4.38
C LEU A 138 -16.81 4.55 -5.06
N ALA A 139 -16.52 3.55 -5.89
CA ALA A 139 -15.24 3.42 -6.58
C ALA A 139 -14.92 4.64 -7.45
N ASN A 140 -15.93 5.14 -8.20
CA ASN A 140 -15.75 6.32 -9.05
C ASN A 140 -15.63 7.61 -8.24
N LYS A 141 -16.40 7.80 -7.18
CA LYS A 141 -16.23 8.95 -6.27
C LYS A 141 -14.84 8.98 -5.65
N LEU A 142 -14.31 7.84 -5.19
CA LEU A 142 -12.95 7.76 -4.66
C LEU A 142 -11.89 8.07 -5.73
N LYS A 143 -12.09 7.62 -6.97
CA LYS A 143 -11.20 7.95 -8.09
C LYS A 143 -11.19 9.45 -8.41
N LEU A 144 -12.34 10.11 -8.39
CA LEU A 144 -12.44 11.55 -8.56
C LEU A 144 -11.78 12.30 -7.42
N LEU A 145 -12.07 11.90 -6.18
CA LEU A 145 -11.50 12.50 -4.98
C LEU A 145 -9.96 12.43 -4.98
N LYS A 146 -9.39 11.31 -5.40
CA LYS A 146 -7.93 11.17 -5.60
C LYS A 146 -7.36 12.25 -6.53
N ASN A 147 -8.06 12.58 -7.62
CA ASN A 147 -7.60 13.60 -8.56
C ASN A 147 -7.67 15.01 -7.94
N TYR A 148 -8.71 15.29 -7.15
CA TYR A 148 -8.81 16.55 -6.41
C TYR A 148 -7.72 16.68 -5.36
N PHE A 149 -7.41 15.63 -4.60
CA PHE A 149 -6.31 15.64 -3.65
C PHE A 149 -4.96 15.94 -4.31
N LYS A 150 -4.67 15.33 -5.45
CA LYS A 150 -3.43 15.59 -6.19
C LYS A 150 -3.29 17.06 -6.59
N ARG A 151 -4.37 17.65 -7.13
CA ARG A 151 -4.38 19.04 -7.55
C ARG A 151 -4.25 19.98 -6.36
N TRP A 152 -5.08 19.79 -5.35
CA TRP A 152 -5.07 20.60 -4.14
C TRP A 152 -3.72 20.53 -3.41
N ASN A 153 -3.09 19.37 -3.34
CA ASN A 153 -1.77 19.24 -2.73
C ASN A 153 -0.73 20.11 -3.43
N VAL A 154 -0.74 20.15 -4.75
CA VAL A 154 0.17 21.02 -5.52
C VAL A 154 -0.16 22.50 -5.31
N GLU A 155 -1.43 22.87 -5.24
CA GLU A 155 -1.87 24.26 -5.03
C GLU A 155 -1.49 24.78 -3.63
N VAL A 156 -1.64 23.97 -2.59
CA VAL A 156 -1.41 24.40 -1.18
C VAL A 156 0.04 24.21 -0.74
N PHE A 157 0.67 23.11 -1.11
CA PHE A 157 2.02 22.77 -0.64
C PHE A 157 3.10 22.94 -1.70
N GLY A 158 2.70 23.09 -2.99
CA GLY A 158 3.62 23.18 -4.12
C GLY A 158 4.27 21.85 -4.45
N HIS A 159 5.23 21.89 -5.39
CA HIS A 159 6.08 20.74 -5.67
C HIS A 159 7.20 20.69 -4.62
N VAL A 160 7.16 19.72 -3.72
CA VAL A 160 8.15 19.53 -2.64
C VAL A 160 9.58 19.42 -3.20
N GLU A 161 9.74 18.79 -4.38
CA GLU A 161 11.03 18.66 -5.08
C GLU A 161 11.65 20.02 -5.45
N VAL A 162 10.84 21.06 -5.69
CA VAL A 162 11.31 22.41 -6.03
C VAL A 162 11.74 23.18 -4.79
N ARG A 163 11.15 22.88 -3.63
CA ARG A 163 11.52 23.52 -2.34
C ARG A 163 12.84 23.00 -1.78
N ILE A 164 13.13 21.70 -1.93
CA ILE A 164 14.39 21.09 -1.46
C ILE A 164 15.60 21.58 -2.26
N LYS A 165 15.42 21.96 -3.53
CA LYS A 165 16.51 22.50 -4.36
C LYS A 165 16.83 23.96 -4.11
N LYS A 166 16.08 24.66 -3.25
CA LYS A 166 16.27 26.06 -2.89
C LYS A 166 16.82 26.27 -1.47
N LEU A 167 17.12 25.19 -0.77
CA LEU A 167 17.86 25.16 0.50
C LEU A 167 19.27 24.61 0.26
#